data_e2a79f2282502c98c86f67f6a87e615f
#
_entry.id   e2a79f2282502c98c86f67f6a87e615f
#
_cell.length_a   1.000
_cell.length_b   1.000
_cell.length_c   1.000
_cell.angle_alpha   90.00
_cell.angle_beta   90.00
_cell.angle_gamma   90.00
#
_symmetry.space_group_name_H-M   'P 1'
#
loop_
_entity.id
_entity.type
_entity.pdbx_description
1 polymer ?
#
loop_
_entity_poly.entity_id
_entity_poly.type
_entity_poly.pdbx_seq_one_letter_code
_entity_poly.pdbx_strand_id
1 'polypeptide(L)'
;MIKIISKEKGKISFVTDMGESLANAIRRSALEIPILAIDEAEFYKNDSALFDEVVAHRLGLIPLVTEKTFTEIERCSCKGKGCSKCSVDLKIKAKGPCTVYSSNLKGKAGVVYDKIPIVILNEEQELELVARARLGKGIEHIKFSPGLVYYRNVAELHVEKDCDECKKCVEACPQKILKIEKGKAEYDVYKCDSCEACVEACKEHGKNVIKVEKANELVFFIESWGQIKADEIFIKATEQLQDNLKELGKELK
;
A
#
# COMPACT_ATOMS: atom_id res chain seq x y z
N MET A 1 -3.05 22.67 -5.64
CA MET A 1 -2.30 22.29 -6.90
C MET A 1 -1.63 20.96 -6.67
N ILE A 2 -1.44 20.10 -7.71
CA ILE A 2 -0.72 18.81 -7.58
C ILE A 2 0.56 18.87 -8.41
N LYS A 3 1.72 18.55 -7.78
CA LYS A 3 3.03 18.48 -8.43
C LYS A 3 3.62 17.09 -8.19
N ILE A 4 3.82 16.32 -9.25
CA ILE A 4 4.45 14.99 -9.16
C ILE A 4 5.94 15.15 -8.82
N ILE A 5 6.40 14.44 -7.76
CA ILE A 5 7.80 14.35 -7.35
C ILE A 5 8.47 13.16 -8.05
N SER A 6 7.86 11.97 -7.95
CA SER A 6 8.33 10.78 -8.64
C SER A 6 7.18 9.91 -9.12
N LYS A 7 7.40 9.21 -10.24
CA LYS A 7 6.48 8.21 -10.78
C LYS A 7 7.31 7.04 -11.28
N GLU A 8 7.21 5.92 -10.57
CA GLU A 8 7.91 4.67 -10.88
C GLU A 8 6.88 3.55 -11.08
N LYS A 9 7.33 2.38 -11.52
CA LYS A 9 6.46 1.22 -11.66
C LYS A 9 5.90 0.84 -10.29
N GLY A 10 4.59 1.03 -10.10
CA GLY A 10 3.88 0.70 -8.87
C GLY A 10 3.96 1.76 -7.77
N LYS A 11 4.70 2.86 -7.95
CA LYS A 11 4.83 3.93 -6.94
C LYS A 11 4.60 5.30 -7.55
N ILE A 12 3.95 6.17 -6.80
CA ILE A 12 3.82 7.59 -7.14
C ILE A 12 3.93 8.44 -5.87
N SER A 13 4.65 9.55 -5.98
CA SER A 13 4.65 10.58 -4.94
C SER A 13 4.42 11.96 -5.56
N PHE A 14 3.64 12.77 -4.88
CA PHE A 14 3.29 14.12 -5.32
C PHE A 14 3.05 15.07 -4.15
N VAL A 15 3.26 16.35 -4.39
CA VAL A 15 2.96 17.44 -3.45
C VAL A 15 1.57 17.99 -3.73
N THR A 16 0.88 18.38 -2.67
CA THR A 16 -0.44 19.00 -2.73
C THR A 16 -0.64 19.97 -1.58
N ASP A 17 -1.46 20.98 -1.81
CA ASP A 17 -1.91 22.00 -0.85
C ASP A 17 -3.26 21.65 -0.19
N MET A 18 -3.72 20.39 -0.33
CA MET A 18 -4.95 19.95 0.35
C MET A 18 -4.75 19.92 1.87
N GLY A 19 -5.79 20.25 2.63
CA GLY A 19 -5.75 20.16 4.09
C GLY A 19 -5.63 18.72 4.58
N GLU A 20 -5.02 18.53 5.76
CA GLU A 20 -4.79 17.21 6.37
C GLU A 20 -6.07 16.37 6.53
N SER A 21 -7.21 17.01 6.85
CA SER A 21 -8.51 16.33 6.98
C SER A 21 -8.95 15.66 5.68
N LEU A 22 -8.83 16.36 4.55
CA LEU A 22 -9.16 15.80 3.23
C LEU A 22 -8.15 14.73 2.83
N ALA A 23 -6.86 14.97 3.07
CA ALA A 23 -5.80 14.02 2.79
C ALA A 23 -6.04 12.70 3.55
N ASN A 24 -6.39 12.77 4.84
CA ASN A 24 -6.69 11.60 5.65
C ASN A 24 -7.99 10.90 5.19
N ALA A 25 -9.01 11.65 4.79
CA ALA A 25 -10.23 11.06 4.24
C ALA A 25 -9.93 10.25 2.96
N ILE A 26 -9.19 10.82 2.01
CA ILE A 26 -8.78 10.12 0.77
C ILE A 26 -7.91 8.88 1.10
N ARG A 27 -6.93 9.02 2.00
CA ARG A 27 -6.09 7.90 2.44
C ARG A 27 -6.92 6.74 3.00
N ARG A 28 -7.92 7.03 3.82
CA ARG A 28 -8.81 6.01 4.39
C ARG A 28 -9.73 5.40 3.34
N SER A 29 -10.27 6.20 2.43
CA SER A 29 -11.14 5.72 1.34
C SER A 29 -10.40 4.80 0.35
N ALA A 30 -9.07 4.83 0.32
CA ALA A 30 -8.29 3.85 -0.44
C ALA A 30 -8.52 2.39 0.03
N LEU A 31 -8.82 2.18 1.31
CA LEU A 31 -9.16 0.86 1.86
C LEU A 31 -10.58 0.40 1.51
N GLU A 32 -11.40 1.27 0.95
CA GLU A 32 -12.77 0.96 0.51
C GLU A 32 -12.84 0.60 -0.97
N ILE A 33 -11.73 0.69 -1.70
CA ILE A 33 -11.64 0.28 -3.10
C ILE A 33 -11.77 -1.24 -3.16
N PRO A 34 -12.76 -1.79 -3.92
CA PRO A 34 -12.90 -3.23 -4.06
C PRO A 34 -11.72 -3.85 -4.80
N ILE A 35 -11.08 -4.84 -4.18
CA ILE A 35 -9.90 -5.55 -4.71
C ILE A 35 -10.17 -7.05 -4.73
N LEU A 36 -9.73 -7.72 -5.80
CA LEU A 36 -9.83 -9.17 -5.93
C LEU A 36 -8.74 -9.85 -5.09
N ALA A 37 -9.14 -10.73 -4.17
CA ALA A 37 -8.23 -11.57 -3.39
C ALA A 37 -8.86 -12.93 -3.11
N ILE A 38 -8.02 -13.94 -2.87
CA ILE A 38 -8.45 -15.26 -2.45
C ILE A 38 -9.06 -15.16 -1.04
N ASP A 39 -10.28 -15.65 -0.89
CA ASP A 39 -11.04 -15.58 0.35
C ASP A 39 -11.28 -16.94 0.99
N GLU A 40 -11.51 -17.95 0.16
CA GLU A 40 -11.72 -19.33 0.59
C GLU A 40 -10.74 -20.27 -0.10
N ALA A 41 -10.35 -21.35 0.57
CA ALA A 41 -9.56 -22.42 -0.02
C ALA A 41 -10.12 -23.77 0.42
N GLU A 42 -10.36 -24.66 -0.55
CA GLU A 42 -10.81 -26.04 -0.34
C GLU A 42 -9.65 -26.97 -0.69
N PHE A 43 -9.17 -27.72 0.30
CA PHE A 43 -8.05 -28.63 0.16
C PHE A 43 -8.56 -30.05 -0.10
N TYR A 44 -8.14 -30.65 -1.20
CA TYR A 44 -8.39 -32.06 -1.52
C TYR A 44 -7.22 -32.93 -1.08
N LYS A 45 -6.00 -32.40 -1.14
CA LYS A 45 -4.78 -33.05 -0.70
C LYS A 45 -3.73 -32.02 -0.29
N ASN A 46 -3.11 -32.25 0.86
CA ASN A 46 -1.97 -31.47 1.33
C ASN A 46 -1.01 -32.38 2.12
N ASP A 47 -0.03 -32.93 1.44
CA ASP A 47 1.03 -33.75 2.05
C ASP A 47 2.24 -32.90 2.45
N SER A 48 2.18 -31.58 2.31
CA SER A 48 3.29 -30.68 2.62
C SER A 48 3.55 -30.58 4.14
N ALA A 49 4.67 -29.97 4.50
CA ALA A 49 5.00 -29.70 5.90
C ALA A 49 4.17 -28.55 6.54
N LEU A 50 3.36 -27.82 5.75
CA LEU A 50 2.53 -26.73 6.22
C LEU A 50 1.07 -27.17 6.39
N PHE A 51 0.45 -26.78 7.50
CA PHE A 51 -0.98 -26.98 7.71
C PHE A 51 -1.82 -26.18 6.69
N ASP A 52 -3.03 -26.64 6.44
CA ASP A 52 -3.96 -26.03 5.48
C ASP A 52 -4.18 -24.54 5.75
N GLU A 53 -4.33 -24.15 7.02
CA GLU A 53 -4.54 -22.77 7.43
C GLU A 53 -3.34 -21.87 7.08
N VAL A 54 -2.13 -22.39 7.17
CA VAL A 54 -0.92 -21.64 6.82
C VAL A 54 -0.84 -21.45 5.30
N VAL A 55 -1.16 -22.50 4.54
CA VAL A 55 -1.21 -22.42 3.08
C VAL A 55 -2.33 -21.47 2.64
N ALA A 56 -3.52 -21.57 3.24
CA ALA A 56 -4.66 -20.69 2.96
C ALA A 56 -4.32 -19.22 3.27
N HIS A 57 -3.67 -18.94 4.39
CA HIS A 57 -3.21 -17.59 4.73
C HIS A 57 -2.25 -17.04 3.67
N ARG A 58 -1.26 -17.84 3.23
CA ARG A 58 -0.32 -17.45 2.18
C ARG A 58 -1.02 -17.19 0.85
N LEU A 59 -1.99 -18.03 0.47
CA LEU A 59 -2.82 -17.84 -0.73
C LEU A 59 -3.58 -16.52 -0.69
N GLY A 60 -4.19 -16.19 0.45
CA GLY A 60 -4.92 -14.93 0.65
C GLY A 60 -4.07 -13.67 0.45
N LEU A 61 -2.76 -13.75 0.69
CA LEU A 61 -1.83 -12.63 0.52
C LEU A 61 -1.23 -12.51 -0.90
N ILE A 62 -1.56 -13.44 -1.82
CA ILE A 62 -1.11 -13.35 -3.22
C ILE A 62 -1.95 -12.28 -3.94
N PRO A 63 -1.32 -11.19 -4.44
CA PRO A 63 -2.06 -10.17 -5.17
C PRO A 63 -2.51 -10.70 -6.53
N LEU A 64 -3.82 -10.56 -6.79
CA LEU A 64 -4.46 -10.93 -8.05
C LEU A 64 -4.76 -9.68 -8.87
N VAL A 65 -4.65 -9.77 -10.19
CA VAL A 65 -5.03 -8.68 -11.09
C VAL A 65 -6.53 -8.42 -10.95
N THR A 66 -6.89 -7.19 -10.57
CA THR A 66 -8.29 -6.80 -10.37
C THR A 66 -8.84 -6.18 -11.64
N GLU A 67 -9.64 -6.95 -12.38
CA GLU A 67 -10.31 -6.49 -13.60
C GLU A 67 -11.63 -5.77 -13.27
N LYS A 68 -12.01 -4.80 -14.11
CA LYS A 68 -13.26 -4.04 -13.97
C LYS A 68 -14.53 -4.87 -14.19
N THR A 69 -14.38 -6.09 -14.66
CA THR A 69 -15.50 -7.00 -15.00
C THR A 69 -16.15 -7.65 -13.78
N PHE A 70 -15.44 -7.68 -12.65
CA PHE A 70 -15.96 -8.28 -11.42
C PHE A 70 -16.93 -7.34 -10.68
N THR A 71 -17.96 -7.92 -10.09
CA THR A 71 -18.95 -7.24 -9.26
C THR A 71 -18.82 -7.74 -7.81
N GLU A 72 -18.95 -6.85 -6.83
CA GLU A 72 -19.01 -7.23 -5.42
C GLU A 72 -20.12 -8.26 -5.19
N ILE A 73 -19.88 -9.27 -4.35
CA ILE A 73 -20.79 -10.40 -4.16
C ILE A 73 -22.18 -9.95 -3.65
N GLU A 74 -22.20 -8.91 -2.83
CA GLU A 74 -23.41 -8.32 -2.24
C GLU A 74 -24.28 -7.62 -3.28
N ARG A 75 -23.65 -7.01 -4.31
CA ARG A 75 -24.31 -6.30 -5.40
C ARG A 75 -24.60 -7.20 -6.61
N CYS A 76 -24.20 -8.46 -6.54
CA CYS A 76 -24.33 -9.38 -7.67
C CYS A 76 -25.75 -9.94 -7.80
N SER A 77 -26.21 -10.05 -9.04
CA SER A 77 -27.53 -10.63 -9.37
C SER A 77 -27.73 -12.06 -8.88
N CYS A 78 -26.64 -12.78 -8.54
CA CYS A 78 -26.69 -14.15 -7.99
C CYS A 78 -27.08 -14.19 -6.50
N LYS A 79 -27.29 -13.03 -5.84
CA LYS A 79 -27.69 -12.93 -4.42
C LYS A 79 -26.73 -13.68 -3.46
N GLY A 80 -25.44 -13.52 -3.66
CA GLY A 80 -24.42 -14.09 -2.78
C GLY A 80 -24.08 -15.57 -3.02
N LYS A 81 -24.67 -16.22 -4.02
CA LYS A 81 -24.40 -17.67 -4.28
C LYS A 81 -23.03 -17.93 -4.89
N GLY A 82 -22.31 -16.90 -5.32
CA GLY A 82 -21.06 -17.02 -6.08
C GLY A 82 -21.32 -17.41 -7.54
N CYS A 83 -20.96 -16.55 -8.47
CA CYS A 83 -21.03 -16.84 -9.90
C CYS A 83 -19.83 -16.24 -10.61
N SER A 84 -19.63 -16.57 -11.88
CA SER A 84 -18.49 -16.10 -12.68
C SER A 84 -18.35 -14.60 -12.82
N LYS A 85 -19.33 -13.81 -12.36
CA LYS A 85 -19.29 -12.34 -12.31
C LYS A 85 -18.77 -11.80 -10.99
N CYS A 86 -18.89 -12.54 -9.88
CA CYS A 86 -18.52 -12.06 -8.55
C CYS A 86 -17.49 -12.94 -7.83
N SER A 87 -17.21 -14.13 -8.37
CA SER A 87 -16.17 -15.02 -7.84
C SER A 87 -15.41 -15.72 -8.96
N VAL A 88 -14.19 -16.11 -8.68
CA VAL A 88 -13.35 -16.88 -9.59
C VAL A 88 -12.60 -17.97 -8.83
N ASP A 89 -12.65 -19.19 -9.36
CA ASP A 89 -11.91 -20.32 -8.81
C ASP A 89 -10.55 -20.43 -9.49
N LEU A 90 -9.52 -20.58 -8.65
CA LEU A 90 -8.14 -20.80 -9.02
C LEU A 90 -7.72 -22.17 -8.48
N LYS A 91 -7.05 -22.99 -9.29
CA LYS A 91 -6.69 -24.36 -8.93
C LYS A 91 -5.18 -24.53 -8.85
N ILE A 92 -4.74 -25.29 -7.86
CA ILE A 92 -3.37 -25.80 -7.77
C ILE A 92 -3.46 -27.32 -7.79
N LYS A 93 -2.62 -27.96 -8.62
CA LYS A 93 -2.33 -29.38 -8.57
C LYS A 93 -0.84 -29.54 -8.84
N ALA A 94 -0.09 -29.92 -7.82
CA ALA A 94 1.37 -30.05 -7.88
C ALA A 94 1.82 -31.34 -7.19
N LYS A 95 2.85 -31.99 -7.76
CA LYS A 95 3.51 -33.17 -7.19
C LYS A 95 4.99 -32.89 -7.04
N GLY A 96 5.55 -33.22 -5.89
CA GLY A 96 6.95 -33.02 -5.58
C GLY A 96 7.89 -34.00 -6.32
N PRO A 97 9.21 -33.73 -6.27
CA PRO A 97 9.83 -32.64 -5.52
C PRO A 97 9.79 -31.29 -6.27
N CYS A 98 9.22 -30.26 -5.67
CA CYS A 98 9.19 -28.93 -6.28
C CYS A 98 8.81 -27.84 -5.25
N THR A 99 9.09 -26.57 -5.61
CA THR A 99 8.49 -25.42 -4.92
C THR A 99 7.25 -24.99 -5.68
N VAL A 100 6.13 -24.92 -5.00
CA VAL A 100 4.87 -24.40 -5.54
C VAL A 100 4.87 -22.88 -5.42
N TYR A 101 4.71 -22.19 -6.54
CA TYR A 101 4.70 -20.74 -6.64
C TYR A 101 3.29 -20.22 -7.00
N SER A 102 3.09 -18.92 -6.83
CA SER A 102 1.86 -18.22 -7.25
C SER A 102 1.49 -18.49 -8.72
N SER A 103 2.47 -18.66 -9.62
CA SER A 103 2.26 -19.03 -11.03
C SER A 103 1.61 -20.41 -11.23
N ASN A 104 1.59 -21.26 -10.20
CA ASN A 104 0.88 -22.54 -10.24
C ASN A 104 -0.64 -22.41 -10.05
N LEU A 105 -1.14 -21.23 -9.60
CA LEU A 105 -2.56 -20.93 -9.55
C LEU A 105 -3.10 -20.81 -10.98
N LYS A 106 -3.97 -21.72 -11.38
CA LYS A 106 -4.59 -21.77 -12.72
C LYS A 106 -6.06 -21.41 -12.65
N GLY A 107 -6.47 -20.39 -13.40
CA GLY A 107 -7.85 -19.93 -13.47
C GLY A 107 -8.00 -18.69 -14.35
N LYS A 108 -9.13 -17.99 -14.23
CA LYS A 108 -9.42 -16.80 -15.04
C LYS A 108 -8.78 -15.53 -14.51
N ALA A 109 -8.44 -15.46 -13.21
CA ALA A 109 -7.73 -14.33 -12.65
C ALA A 109 -6.21 -14.55 -12.73
N GLY A 110 -5.48 -13.53 -13.19
CA GLY A 110 -4.02 -13.54 -13.23
C GLY A 110 -3.42 -13.19 -11.86
N VAL A 111 -2.27 -13.78 -11.54
CA VAL A 111 -1.43 -13.36 -10.42
C VAL A 111 -0.58 -12.17 -10.85
N VAL A 112 -0.30 -11.24 -9.93
CA VAL A 112 0.56 -10.08 -10.22
C VAL A 112 2.04 -10.48 -10.26
N TYR A 113 2.46 -11.38 -9.38
CA TYR A 113 3.84 -11.86 -9.25
C TYR A 113 3.89 -13.37 -9.35
N ASP A 114 4.64 -13.90 -10.31
CA ASP A 114 4.70 -15.33 -10.62
C ASP A 114 5.51 -16.16 -9.62
N LYS A 115 6.45 -15.52 -8.90
CA LYS A 115 7.45 -16.21 -8.07
C LYS A 115 7.24 -16.05 -6.56
N ILE A 116 6.01 -15.85 -6.10
CA ILE A 116 5.71 -15.89 -4.66
C ILE A 116 5.68 -17.36 -4.23
N PRO A 117 6.58 -17.82 -3.34
CA PRO A 117 6.59 -19.20 -2.91
C PRO A 117 5.42 -19.48 -1.96
N ILE A 118 4.65 -20.53 -2.25
CA ILE A 118 3.51 -20.98 -1.45
C ILE A 118 4.00 -22.07 -0.48
N VAL A 119 4.54 -23.16 -1.02
CA VAL A 119 5.01 -24.32 -0.23
C VAL A 119 6.07 -25.09 -1.00
N ILE A 120 6.92 -25.83 -0.27
CA ILE A 120 7.88 -26.79 -0.82
C ILE A 120 7.26 -28.19 -0.64
N LEU A 121 7.27 -28.97 -1.70
CA LEU A 121 6.90 -30.37 -1.71
C LEU A 121 8.14 -31.23 -1.90
N ASN A 122 8.32 -32.23 -1.04
CA ASN A 122 9.35 -33.26 -1.17
C ASN A 122 8.88 -34.38 -2.12
N GLU A 123 9.71 -35.44 -2.27
CA GLU A 123 9.34 -36.61 -3.05
C GLU A 123 8.03 -37.23 -2.53
N GLU A 124 7.20 -37.67 -3.45
CA GLU A 124 5.88 -38.28 -3.20
C GLU A 124 4.82 -37.39 -2.54
N GLN A 125 5.17 -36.14 -2.15
CA GLN A 125 4.20 -35.18 -1.62
C GLN A 125 3.37 -34.54 -2.74
N GLU A 126 2.09 -34.30 -2.46
CA GLU A 126 1.19 -33.67 -3.40
C GLU A 126 0.40 -32.53 -2.72
N LEU A 127 0.08 -31.51 -3.49
CA LEU A 127 -0.84 -30.44 -3.11
C LEU A 127 -1.94 -30.32 -4.18
N GLU A 128 -3.20 -30.49 -3.76
CA GLU A 128 -4.35 -30.27 -4.64
C GLU A 128 -5.41 -29.45 -3.88
N LEU A 129 -5.75 -28.27 -4.41
CA LEU A 129 -6.70 -27.36 -3.81
C LEU A 129 -7.42 -26.51 -4.86
N VAL A 130 -8.57 -25.97 -4.46
CA VAL A 130 -9.28 -24.90 -5.17
C VAL A 130 -9.36 -23.68 -4.26
N ALA A 131 -8.85 -22.55 -4.75
CA ALA A 131 -8.88 -21.25 -4.07
C ALA A 131 -9.95 -20.38 -4.75
N ARG A 132 -10.91 -19.90 -3.99
CA ARG A 132 -11.96 -18.99 -4.49
C ARG A 132 -11.62 -17.57 -4.13
N ALA A 133 -11.54 -16.71 -5.17
CA ALA A 133 -11.31 -15.28 -5.03
C ALA A 133 -12.61 -14.49 -5.26
N ARG A 134 -12.79 -13.41 -4.51
CA ARG A 134 -13.87 -12.43 -4.64
C ARG A 134 -13.35 -11.01 -4.49
N LEU A 135 -14.16 -10.04 -4.87
CA LEU A 135 -13.93 -8.65 -4.48
C LEU A 135 -14.25 -8.47 -2.99
N GLY A 136 -13.40 -7.72 -2.31
CA GLY A 136 -13.60 -7.27 -0.93
C GLY A 136 -12.87 -5.96 -0.69
N LYS A 137 -13.02 -5.38 0.48
CA LYS A 137 -12.48 -4.08 0.86
C LYS A 137 -11.42 -4.22 1.93
N GLY A 138 -10.38 -3.37 1.88
CA GLY A 138 -9.30 -3.36 2.86
C GLY A 138 -9.76 -3.09 4.30
N ILE A 139 -10.93 -2.47 4.49
CA ILE A 139 -11.57 -2.29 5.80
C ILE A 139 -12.09 -3.61 6.39
N GLU A 140 -12.40 -4.62 5.56
CA GLU A 140 -12.80 -5.96 5.99
C GLU A 140 -11.58 -6.78 6.40
N HIS A 141 -10.58 -6.81 5.52
CA HIS A 141 -9.32 -7.49 5.75
C HIS A 141 -8.22 -6.91 4.87
N ILE A 142 -7.00 -6.79 5.41
CA ILE A 142 -5.86 -6.14 4.73
C ILE A 142 -5.49 -6.80 3.38
N LYS A 143 -5.81 -8.07 3.15
CA LYS A 143 -5.60 -8.77 1.88
C LYS A 143 -6.32 -8.10 0.70
N PHE A 144 -7.37 -7.35 0.97
CA PHE A 144 -8.13 -6.57 -0.01
C PHE A 144 -7.63 -5.11 -0.13
N SER A 145 -6.51 -4.77 0.52
CA SER A 145 -5.92 -3.43 0.32
C SER A 145 -5.27 -3.33 -1.05
N PRO A 146 -5.48 -2.23 -1.81
CA PRO A 146 -4.86 -2.03 -3.12
C PRO A 146 -3.37 -1.68 -3.03
N GLY A 147 -2.90 -1.27 -1.85
CA GLY A 147 -1.55 -0.79 -1.66
C GLY A 147 -1.37 -0.03 -0.36
N LEU A 148 -0.21 0.57 -0.20
CA LEU A 148 0.12 1.46 0.89
C LEU A 148 -0.13 2.91 0.46
N VAL A 149 -0.96 3.64 1.21
CA VAL A 149 -1.25 5.05 0.99
C VAL A 149 -0.96 5.82 2.27
N TYR A 150 -0.06 6.78 2.21
CA TYR A 150 0.25 7.65 3.34
C TYR A 150 0.65 9.04 2.86
N TYR A 151 0.64 9.99 3.77
CA TYR A 151 1.10 11.34 3.53
C TYR A 151 1.89 11.87 4.73
N ARG A 152 2.64 12.91 4.52
CA ARG A 152 3.30 13.70 5.56
C ARG A 152 3.33 15.16 5.17
N ASN A 153 3.48 16.04 6.16
CA ASN A 153 3.72 17.46 5.91
C ASN A 153 5.10 17.64 5.29
N VAL A 154 5.23 18.63 4.44
CA VAL A 154 6.53 19.14 4.02
C VAL A 154 7.17 19.83 5.23
N ALA A 155 8.46 19.57 5.46
CA ALA A 155 9.20 20.15 6.56
C ALA A 155 9.97 21.41 6.10
N GLU A 156 9.80 22.50 6.80
CA GLU A 156 10.60 23.70 6.64
C GLU A 156 11.65 23.77 7.75
N LEU A 157 12.93 23.80 7.35
CA LEU A 157 14.05 23.96 8.29
C LEU A 157 14.48 25.42 8.32
N HIS A 158 14.46 25.99 9.52
CA HIS A 158 14.94 27.33 9.79
C HIS A 158 16.23 27.25 10.59
N VAL A 159 17.26 28.00 10.15
CA VAL A 159 18.55 28.13 10.84
C VAL A 159 18.70 29.58 11.29
N GLU A 160 18.89 29.77 12.59
CA GLU A 160 19.07 31.10 13.17
C GLU A 160 20.52 31.63 12.93
N LYS A 161 20.70 32.96 13.06
CA LYS A 161 21.94 33.64 12.74
C LYS A 161 23.16 33.22 13.58
N ASP A 162 22.90 32.67 14.77
CA ASP A 162 23.96 32.24 15.71
C ASP A 162 24.52 30.83 15.41
N CYS A 163 24.22 30.28 14.22
CA CYS A 163 24.78 29.03 13.76
C CYS A 163 26.28 29.18 13.47
N ASP A 164 27.09 28.32 14.11
CA ASP A 164 28.55 28.26 13.93
C ASP A 164 29.01 27.29 12.85
N GLU A 165 28.09 26.72 12.10
CA GLU A 165 28.35 25.76 11.02
C GLU A 165 29.14 24.51 11.47
N CYS A 166 28.96 24.05 12.71
CA CYS A 166 29.65 22.88 13.28
C CYS A 166 29.32 21.54 12.59
N LYS A 167 28.37 21.52 11.67
CA LYS A 167 27.92 20.36 10.86
C LYS A 167 27.36 19.16 11.63
N LYS A 168 27.19 19.21 12.94
CA LYS A 168 26.61 18.11 13.74
C LYS A 168 25.23 17.70 13.25
N CYS A 169 24.38 18.67 12.88
CA CYS A 169 23.05 18.44 12.29
C CYS A 169 23.11 17.75 10.92
N VAL A 170 24.16 18.02 10.12
CA VAL A 170 24.38 17.38 8.82
C VAL A 170 24.75 15.92 9.00
N GLU A 171 25.66 15.62 9.95
CA GLU A 171 26.08 14.25 10.29
C GLU A 171 24.93 13.42 10.86
N ALA A 172 24.08 14.03 11.70
CA ALA A 172 22.94 13.39 12.33
C ALA A 172 21.76 13.11 11.38
N CYS A 173 21.74 13.71 10.17
CA CYS A 173 20.64 13.51 9.22
C CYS A 173 20.60 12.08 8.66
N PRO A 174 19.59 11.23 8.97
CA PRO A 174 19.53 9.86 8.48
C PRO A 174 19.41 9.78 6.95
N GLN A 175 18.70 10.76 6.37
CA GLN A 175 18.48 10.85 4.92
C GLN A 175 19.68 11.45 4.17
N LYS A 176 20.67 12.01 4.89
CA LYS A 176 21.88 12.67 4.32
C LYS A 176 21.57 13.74 3.27
N ILE A 177 20.47 14.45 3.46
CA ILE A 177 19.99 15.49 2.52
C ILE A 177 20.36 16.90 2.94
N LEU A 178 20.78 17.10 4.20
CA LEU A 178 21.02 18.42 4.79
C LEU A 178 22.45 18.89 4.54
N LYS A 179 22.58 20.14 4.14
CA LYS A 179 23.84 20.90 4.11
C LYS A 179 23.65 22.23 4.81
N ILE A 180 24.67 22.73 5.46
CA ILE A 180 24.68 24.09 6.05
C ILE A 180 25.78 24.90 5.36
N GLU A 181 25.38 25.98 4.71
CA GLU A 181 26.29 26.89 4.03
C GLU A 181 25.85 28.34 4.33
N LYS A 182 26.78 29.14 4.79
CA LYS A 182 26.56 30.56 5.12
C LYS A 182 25.38 30.79 6.09
N GLY A 183 25.28 29.94 7.10
CA GLY A 183 24.21 30.00 8.09
C GLY A 183 22.81 29.65 7.56
N LYS A 184 22.71 29.01 6.38
CA LYS A 184 21.43 28.55 5.80
C LYS A 184 21.43 27.08 5.60
N ALA A 185 20.26 26.45 5.77
CA ALA A 185 20.05 25.06 5.44
C ALA A 185 19.71 24.91 3.94
N GLU A 186 20.50 24.10 3.25
CA GLU A 186 20.18 23.61 1.90
C GLU A 186 19.82 22.13 2.01
N TYR A 187 18.64 21.73 1.55
CA TYR A 187 18.15 20.37 1.64
C TYR A 187 17.03 20.13 0.64
N ASP A 188 16.80 18.86 0.32
CA ASP A 188 15.63 18.45 -0.46
C ASP A 188 14.40 18.37 0.47
N VAL A 189 13.53 19.39 0.41
CA VAL A 189 12.35 19.52 1.27
C VAL A 189 11.41 18.31 1.14
N TYR A 190 11.38 17.67 -0.03
CA TYR A 190 10.51 16.52 -0.31
C TYR A 190 11.11 15.19 0.15
N LYS A 191 12.39 15.17 0.54
CA LYS A 191 13.04 13.99 1.14
C LYS A 191 13.16 14.08 2.66
N CYS A 192 12.96 15.27 3.24
CA CYS A 192 12.96 15.43 4.69
C CYS A 192 11.74 14.72 5.30
N ASP A 193 11.95 13.81 6.22
CA ASP A 193 10.90 13.03 6.91
C ASP A 193 10.49 13.63 8.26
N SER A 194 10.94 14.84 8.58
CA SER A 194 10.64 15.56 9.82
C SER A 194 11.04 14.78 11.10
N CYS A 195 12.11 13.99 11.04
CA CYS A 195 12.57 13.18 12.18
C CYS A 195 13.22 13.98 13.31
N GLU A 196 13.50 15.28 13.10
CA GLU A 196 14.11 16.24 14.05
C GLU A 196 15.50 15.84 14.59
N ALA A 197 16.16 14.80 14.09
CA ALA A 197 17.50 14.42 14.51
C ALA A 197 18.53 15.56 14.38
N CYS A 198 18.37 16.43 13.38
CA CYS A 198 19.19 17.61 13.20
C CYS A 198 18.98 18.66 14.34
N VAL A 199 17.76 18.76 14.87
CA VAL A 199 17.44 19.64 16.00
C VAL A 199 18.05 19.10 17.28
N GLU A 200 17.91 17.80 17.54
CA GLU A 200 18.47 17.14 18.73
C GLU A 200 20.00 17.24 18.76
N ALA A 201 20.66 16.93 17.64
CA ALA A 201 22.12 17.04 17.53
C ALA A 201 22.62 18.48 17.75
N CYS A 202 21.85 19.48 17.33
CA CYS A 202 22.16 20.90 17.58
C CYS A 202 22.04 21.24 19.08
N LYS A 203 21.00 20.75 19.75
CA LYS A 203 20.80 20.94 21.21
C LYS A 203 21.88 20.25 22.02
N GLU A 204 22.28 19.04 21.69
CA GLU A 204 23.36 18.31 22.33
C GLU A 204 24.71 19.04 22.20
N HIS A 205 24.90 19.78 21.11
CA HIS A 205 26.06 20.64 20.92
C HIS A 205 25.96 21.97 21.70
N GLY A 206 24.96 22.12 22.55
CA GLY A 206 24.76 23.33 23.39
C GLY A 206 24.11 24.51 22.66
N LYS A 207 23.54 24.29 21.47
CA LYS A 207 22.85 25.29 20.67
C LYS A 207 21.42 24.87 20.34
N ASN A 208 20.56 25.85 20.11
CA ASN A 208 19.17 25.62 19.73
C ASN A 208 18.79 26.52 18.55
N VAL A 209 19.61 26.47 17.50
CA VAL A 209 19.52 27.39 16.34
C VAL A 209 18.85 26.74 15.13
N ILE A 210 18.42 25.50 15.22
CA ILE A 210 17.68 24.79 14.16
C ILE A 210 16.26 24.51 14.65
N LYS A 211 15.28 24.87 13.79
CA LYS A 211 13.86 24.56 14.01
C LYS A 211 13.31 23.87 12.78
N VAL A 212 12.40 22.91 12.99
CA VAL A 212 11.65 22.24 11.95
C VAL A 212 10.19 22.62 12.13
N GLU A 213 9.61 23.23 11.12
CA GLU A 213 8.21 23.64 11.10
C GLU A 213 7.46 22.89 9.98
N LYS A 214 6.14 22.74 10.17
CA LYS A 214 5.29 22.13 9.15
C LYS A 214 4.86 23.18 8.14
N ALA A 215 5.14 22.95 6.87
CA ALA A 215 4.56 23.74 5.78
C ALA A 215 3.09 23.43 5.58
N ASN A 216 2.40 24.27 4.83
CA ASN A 216 0.99 24.06 4.43
C ASN A 216 0.84 23.04 3.30
N GLU A 217 1.93 22.43 2.85
CA GLU A 217 1.94 21.42 1.80
C GLU A 217 2.11 20.02 2.38
N LEU A 218 1.49 19.06 1.71
CA LEU A 218 1.60 17.63 2.02
C LEU A 218 2.30 16.89 0.88
N VAL A 219 3.13 15.94 1.20
CA VAL A 219 3.64 14.94 0.26
C VAL A 219 2.82 13.68 0.42
N PHE A 220 2.15 13.25 -0.64
CA PHE A 220 1.44 11.99 -0.74
C PHE A 220 2.33 10.91 -1.34
N PHE A 221 2.24 9.70 -0.78
CA PHE A 221 2.92 8.51 -1.25
C PHE A 221 1.91 7.40 -1.47
N ILE A 222 1.97 6.77 -2.62
CA ILE A 222 1.13 5.62 -2.97
C ILE A 222 2.02 4.53 -3.55
N GLU A 223 1.98 3.36 -2.94
CA GLU A 223 2.66 2.15 -3.39
C GLU A 223 1.61 1.06 -3.64
N SER A 224 1.46 0.65 -4.88
CA SER A 224 0.52 -0.40 -5.28
C SER A 224 1.12 -1.78 -5.05
N TRP A 225 0.30 -2.73 -4.58
CA TRP A 225 0.65 -4.15 -4.57
C TRP A 225 0.55 -4.80 -5.95
N GLY A 226 0.11 -4.03 -6.98
CA GLY A 226 0.06 -4.46 -8.37
C GLY A 226 -1.32 -4.88 -8.86
N GLN A 227 -2.33 -5.03 -7.98
CA GLN A 227 -3.70 -5.38 -8.37
C GLN A 227 -4.34 -4.31 -9.26
N ILE A 228 -4.05 -3.04 -8.97
CA ILE A 228 -4.38 -1.84 -9.76
C ILE A 228 -3.18 -0.89 -9.75
N LYS A 229 -3.12 0.05 -10.69
CA LYS A 229 -2.01 1.00 -10.79
C LYS A 229 -2.03 2.03 -9.66
N ALA A 230 -0.84 2.53 -9.27
CA ALA A 230 -0.70 3.49 -8.17
C ALA A 230 -1.47 4.81 -8.41
N ASP A 231 -1.49 5.33 -9.64
CA ASP A 231 -2.26 6.52 -10.00
C ASP A 231 -3.78 6.25 -9.96
N GLU A 232 -4.22 5.07 -10.35
CA GLU A 232 -5.62 4.66 -10.26
C GLU A 232 -6.10 4.54 -8.80
N ILE A 233 -5.22 4.19 -7.84
CA ILE A 233 -5.58 4.11 -6.42
C ILE A 233 -6.07 5.46 -5.91
N PHE A 234 -5.35 6.55 -6.21
CA PHE A 234 -5.75 7.89 -5.77
C PHE A 234 -7.09 8.32 -6.37
N ILE A 235 -7.27 8.10 -7.68
CA ILE A 235 -8.51 8.43 -8.39
C ILE A 235 -9.69 7.67 -7.79
N LYS A 236 -9.57 6.35 -7.66
CA LYS A 236 -10.63 5.50 -7.09
C LYS A 236 -10.93 5.81 -5.62
N ALA A 237 -9.90 6.14 -4.81
CA ALA A 237 -10.11 6.58 -3.43
C ALA A 237 -10.93 7.87 -3.36
N THR A 238 -10.67 8.81 -4.27
CA THR A 238 -11.43 10.06 -4.37
C THR A 238 -12.87 9.81 -4.84
N GLU A 239 -13.06 8.93 -5.81
CA GLU A 239 -14.40 8.52 -6.28
C GLU A 239 -15.19 7.85 -5.15
N GLN A 240 -14.57 6.95 -4.40
CA GLN A 240 -15.20 6.28 -3.25
C GLN A 240 -15.61 7.28 -2.17
N LEU A 241 -14.76 8.26 -1.85
CA LEU A 241 -15.09 9.34 -0.92
C LEU A 241 -16.29 10.17 -1.40
N GLN A 242 -16.36 10.48 -2.69
CA GLN A 242 -17.48 11.19 -3.28
C GLN A 242 -18.78 10.39 -3.18
N ASP A 243 -18.73 9.09 -3.40
CA ASP A 243 -19.90 8.22 -3.34
C ASP A 243 -20.41 8.08 -1.90
N ASN A 244 -19.52 7.92 -0.91
CA ASN A 244 -19.89 7.94 0.50
C ASN A 244 -20.57 9.25 0.91
N LEU A 245 -20.05 10.40 0.44
CA LEU A 245 -20.66 11.70 0.70
C LEU A 245 -22.04 11.87 0.03
N LYS A 246 -22.21 11.31 -1.17
CA LYS A 246 -23.53 11.29 -1.84
C LYS A 246 -24.56 10.44 -1.10
N GLU A 247 -24.14 9.27 -0.59
CA GLU A 247 -24.99 8.39 0.20
C GLU A 247 -25.43 9.10 1.48
N LEU A 248 -24.50 9.66 2.25
CA LEU A 248 -24.80 10.47 3.43
C LEU A 248 -25.79 11.60 3.11
N GLY A 249 -25.59 12.32 1.99
CA GLY A 249 -26.46 13.40 1.58
C GLY A 249 -27.87 12.94 1.16
N LYS A 250 -28.08 11.64 0.85
CA LYS A 250 -29.42 11.06 0.63
C LYS A 250 -30.12 10.70 1.94
N GLU A 251 -29.38 10.21 2.91
CA GLU A 251 -29.91 9.82 4.23
C GLU A 251 -30.31 11.04 5.09
N LEU A 252 -29.69 12.20 4.83
CA LEU A 252 -30.01 13.46 5.53
C LEU A 252 -31.23 14.21 4.93
N LYS A 253 -31.82 13.74 3.84
CA LYS A 253 -33.01 14.31 3.20
C LYS A 253 -34.27 13.52 3.56
#